data_1a8a1443df532b29e30d788273f40e1c
#
_entry.id   1a8a1443df532b29e30d788273f40e1c
#
_cell.length_a   1.000
_cell.length_b   1.000
_cell.length_c   1.000
_cell.angle_alpha   90.00
_cell.angle_beta   90.00
_cell.angle_gamma   90.00
#
_symmetry.space_group_name_H-M   'P 1'
#
loop_
_entity.id
_entity.type
_entity.pdbx_description
1 polymer ?
#
loop_
_entity_poly.entity_id
_entity_poly.type
_entity_poly.pdbx_seq_one_letter_code
_entity_poly.pdbx_strand_id
1 'polypeptide(L)'
;MTTDEPDVTIASRGHSTNLVGLPTGLLASASYNDFPVPLSISGTRESHRSLFERLNKLTDAAEAGHLFQDYMVVVFGLDYEPEKNERRRYRASYLRLLKDWGFDSNSPAGAVLKGWVESRFGLFPTFHKAPIRRFNSPAWIHYMEEKMSSRFNNNAINMQFDLLYEFCQWMLVRFHATGKKHTLLYRGTNDLRDQQLIQQIDSRNAIVRLNNLVSFTSQRGIADEFGDTIIEAEVPVTKLLFFNDLLLGNPLRGESECLVIGGDYRVKMSYW
;
A
#
# COMPACT_ATOMS: atom_id res chain seq x y z
N MET A 1 -41.23 -17.57 -0.98
CA MET A 1 -40.30 -18.24 -0.05
C MET A 1 -38.89 -17.79 -0.46
N THR A 2 -38.44 -16.70 0.08
CA THR A 2 -37.05 -16.23 -0.08
C THR A 2 -36.22 -16.96 0.95
N THR A 3 -35.38 -17.88 0.48
CA THR A 3 -34.39 -18.55 1.31
C THR A 3 -33.36 -17.47 1.73
N ASP A 4 -33.47 -17.03 2.99
CA ASP A 4 -32.42 -16.30 3.68
C ASP A 4 -31.18 -17.23 3.78
N GLU A 5 -30.31 -17.21 2.78
CA GLU A 5 -28.96 -17.72 2.97
C GLU A 5 -28.27 -16.86 4.03
N PRO A 6 -27.62 -17.46 5.02
CA PRO A 6 -26.92 -16.71 6.04
C PRO A 6 -25.89 -15.80 5.38
N ASP A 7 -25.95 -14.51 5.72
CA ASP A 7 -25.06 -13.48 5.23
C ASP A 7 -23.62 -13.82 5.67
N VAL A 8 -22.88 -14.55 4.83
CA VAL A 8 -21.47 -14.87 5.07
C VAL A 8 -20.67 -13.57 4.81
N THR A 9 -20.83 -12.65 5.72
CA THR A 9 -19.98 -11.45 5.80
C THR A 9 -18.53 -11.94 5.88
N ILE A 10 -17.60 -11.28 5.17
CA ILE A 10 -16.16 -11.53 5.35
C ILE A 10 -15.83 -11.21 6.82
N ALA A 11 -16.06 -12.15 7.71
CA ALA A 11 -15.73 -12.04 9.13
C ALA A 11 -14.20 -12.04 9.32
N SER A 12 -13.48 -12.62 8.36
CA SER A 12 -12.03 -12.67 8.32
C SER A 12 -11.48 -11.40 7.65
N ARG A 13 -10.66 -10.66 8.37
CA ARG A 13 -9.96 -9.46 7.85
C ARG A 13 -8.89 -9.78 6.81
N GLY A 14 -8.58 -11.07 6.62
CA GLY A 14 -7.55 -11.53 5.71
C GLY A 14 -7.23 -13.02 5.87
N HIS A 15 -6.15 -13.43 5.24
CA HIS A 15 -5.61 -14.78 5.34
C HIS A 15 -5.10 -15.08 6.76
N SER A 16 -5.11 -16.37 7.13
CA SER A 16 -4.53 -16.83 8.41
C SER A 16 -3.01 -16.74 8.45
N THR A 17 -2.37 -16.70 7.28
CA THR A 17 -0.91 -16.63 7.12
C THR A 17 -0.51 -15.39 6.32
N ASN A 18 0.70 -14.89 6.58
CA ASN A 18 1.32 -13.78 5.86
C ASN A 18 2.85 -13.91 5.90
N LEU A 19 3.56 -12.98 5.26
CA LEU A 19 5.02 -12.99 5.21
C LEU A 19 5.68 -12.02 6.21
N VAL A 20 4.91 -11.35 7.06
CA VAL A 20 5.44 -10.43 8.08
C VAL A 20 5.44 -11.03 9.50
N GLY A 21 4.98 -12.28 9.65
CA GLY A 21 5.10 -13.03 10.90
C GLY A 21 4.19 -12.58 12.04
N LEU A 22 3.19 -11.72 11.77
CA LEU A 22 2.21 -11.28 12.75
C LEU A 22 0.82 -11.80 12.39
N PRO A 23 -0.04 -12.15 13.37
CA PRO A 23 -1.42 -12.52 13.09
C PRO A 23 -2.13 -11.39 12.30
N THR A 24 -2.75 -11.74 11.17
CA THR A 24 -3.40 -10.76 10.30
C THR A 24 -4.47 -9.93 11.02
N GLY A 25 -5.23 -10.54 11.93
CA GLY A 25 -6.22 -9.83 12.75
C GLY A 25 -5.60 -8.77 13.66
N LEU A 26 -4.41 -9.01 14.21
CA LEU A 26 -3.67 -8.01 14.98
C LEU A 26 -3.17 -6.89 14.05
N LEU A 27 -2.52 -7.24 12.95
CA LEU A 27 -2.00 -6.27 11.98
C LEU A 27 -3.09 -5.35 11.43
N ALA A 28 -4.32 -5.87 11.24
CA ALA A 28 -5.47 -5.12 10.79
C ALA A 28 -6.09 -4.22 11.87
N SER A 29 -5.77 -4.40 13.15
CA SER A 29 -6.47 -3.76 14.27
C SER A 29 -6.00 -2.34 14.53
N ALA A 30 -6.87 -1.51 15.13
CA ALA A 30 -6.51 -0.20 15.66
C ALA A 30 -5.43 -0.32 16.75
N SER A 31 -5.45 -1.41 17.55
CA SER A 31 -4.45 -1.63 18.59
C SER A 31 -3.02 -1.77 18.03
N TYR A 32 -2.86 -2.43 16.87
CA TYR A 32 -1.56 -2.45 16.20
C TYR A 32 -1.15 -1.03 15.76
N ASN A 33 -2.09 -0.28 15.21
CA ASN A 33 -1.82 1.08 14.75
C ASN A 33 -1.49 2.02 15.91
N ASP A 34 -2.09 1.83 17.09
CA ASP A 34 -1.77 2.60 18.31
C ASP A 34 -0.37 2.22 18.87
N PHE A 35 0.02 0.93 18.77
CA PHE A 35 1.27 0.38 19.33
C PHE A 35 2.05 -0.45 18.30
N PRO A 36 2.57 0.18 17.23
CA PRO A 36 3.21 -0.55 16.16
C PRO A 36 4.54 -1.16 16.59
N VAL A 37 4.81 -2.34 16.04
CA VAL A 37 6.12 -3.01 16.10
C VAL A 37 6.73 -3.03 14.71
N PRO A 38 8.06 -3.13 14.57
CA PRO A 38 8.72 -3.25 13.27
C PRO A 38 8.14 -4.41 12.46
N LEU A 39 7.98 -4.19 11.15
CA LEU A 39 7.57 -5.18 10.17
C LEU A 39 8.71 -5.40 9.16
N SER A 40 8.86 -6.63 8.73
CA SER A 40 9.77 -6.99 7.64
C SER A 40 9.18 -8.14 6.85
N ILE A 41 9.31 -8.11 5.54
CA ILE A 41 8.88 -9.21 4.66
C ILE A 41 9.96 -10.27 4.68
N SER A 42 9.61 -11.45 5.19
CA SER A 42 10.53 -12.57 5.41
C SER A 42 11.34 -12.91 4.17
N GLY A 43 12.65 -13.04 4.32
CA GLY A 43 13.59 -13.44 3.27
C GLY A 43 14.03 -12.33 2.31
N THR A 44 13.38 -11.15 2.31
CA THR A 44 13.69 -10.10 1.32
C THR A 44 15.07 -9.48 1.56
N ARG A 45 15.38 -9.07 2.79
CA ARG A 45 16.70 -8.47 3.11
C ARG A 45 17.82 -9.47 2.98
N GLU A 46 17.57 -10.72 3.33
CA GLU A 46 18.53 -11.82 3.19
C GLU A 46 18.88 -12.07 1.72
N SER A 47 17.88 -12.11 0.84
CA SER A 47 18.07 -12.30 -0.61
C SER A 47 18.78 -11.13 -1.28
N HIS A 48 18.64 -9.91 -0.72
CA HIS A 48 19.22 -8.68 -1.24
C HIS A 48 20.30 -8.09 -0.30
N ARG A 49 20.98 -8.95 0.48
CA ARG A 49 21.97 -8.54 1.50
C ARG A 49 23.00 -7.56 0.96
N SER A 50 23.55 -7.80 -0.21
CA SER A 50 24.56 -6.93 -0.84
C SER A 50 24.08 -5.50 -1.07
N LEU A 51 22.79 -5.31 -1.38
CA LEU A 51 22.20 -3.98 -1.49
C LEU A 51 22.19 -3.28 -0.13
N PHE A 52 21.64 -3.93 0.91
CA PHE A 52 21.52 -3.32 2.24
C PHE A 52 22.88 -3.06 2.90
N GLU A 53 23.88 -3.91 2.66
CA GLU A 53 25.26 -3.67 3.10
C GLU A 53 25.87 -2.41 2.45
N ARG A 54 25.58 -2.16 1.16
CA ARG A 54 25.99 -0.93 0.48
C ARG A 54 25.22 0.29 0.98
N LEU A 55 23.89 0.18 1.08
CA LEU A 55 23.02 1.25 1.61
C LEU A 55 23.47 1.70 3.01
N ASN A 56 23.82 0.76 3.89
CA ASN A 56 24.27 1.08 5.26
C ASN A 56 25.55 1.91 5.34
N LYS A 57 26.32 1.98 4.27
CA LYS A 57 27.54 2.81 4.17
C LYS A 57 27.23 4.26 3.75
N LEU A 58 26.03 4.50 3.20
CA LEU A 58 25.63 5.81 2.72
C LEU A 58 25.12 6.69 3.86
N THR A 59 25.40 7.98 3.73
CA THR A 59 24.94 9.02 4.66
C THR A 59 24.03 10.05 4.00
N ASP A 60 23.79 9.90 2.70
CA ASP A 60 22.93 10.78 1.91
C ASP A 60 21.73 10.01 1.36
N ALA A 61 20.53 10.58 1.52
CA ALA A 61 19.29 9.95 1.11
C ALA A 61 19.14 9.88 -0.42
N ALA A 62 19.64 10.89 -1.15
CA ALA A 62 19.55 10.90 -2.60
C ALA A 62 20.48 9.85 -3.22
N GLU A 63 21.71 9.71 -2.69
CA GLU A 63 22.62 8.62 -3.10
C GLU A 63 22.01 7.24 -2.84
N ALA A 64 21.32 7.06 -1.71
CA ALA A 64 20.63 5.81 -1.40
C ALA A 64 19.49 5.53 -2.38
N GLY A 65 18.73 6.56 -2.77
CA GLY A 65 17.69 6.45 -3.80
C GLY A 65 18.24 6.05 -5.16
N HIS A 66 19.36 6.66 -5.59
CA HIS A 66 20.05 6.27 -6.85
C HIS A 66 20.52 4.82 -6.81
N LEU A 67 21.26 4.44 -5.75
CA LEU A 67 21.74 3.07 -5.59
C LEU A 67 20.61 2.04 -5.65
N PHE A 68 19.48 2.34 -5.00
CA PHE A 68 18.31 1.46 -5.03
C PHE A 68 17.71 1.35 -6.43
N GLN A 69 17.51 2.47 -7.13
CA GLN A 69 16.95 2.46 -8.49
C GLN A 69 17.84 1.71 -9.48
N ASP A 70 19.15 1.94 -9.45
CA ASP A 70 20.11 1.22 -10.28
C ASP A 70 20.08 -0.30 -9.99
N TYR A 71 20.01 -0.66 -8.72
CA TYR A 71 19.91 -2.06 -8.32
C TYR A 71 18.63 -2.72 -8.84
N MET A 72 17.49 -2.02 -8.75
CA MET A 72 16.20 -2.49 -9.27
C MET A 72 16.23 -2.70 -10.79
N VAL A 73 16.88 -1.77 -11.52
CA VAL A 73 17.08 -1.88 -12.97
C VAL A 73 17.83 -3.15 -13.31
N VAL A 74 18.97 -3.38 -12.66
CA VAL A 74 19.84 -4.54 -12.95
C VAL A 74 19.17 -5.86 -12.57
N VAL A 75 18.62 -5.96 -11.36
CA VAL A 75 18.09 -7.23 -10.84
C VAL A 75 16.80 -7.66 -11.55
N PHE A 76 15.94 -6.69 -11.92
CA PHE A 76 14.65 -6.98 -12.55
C PHE A 76 14.63 -6.66 -14.06
N GLY A 77 15.76 -6.20 -14.64
CA GLY A 77 15.87 -5.87 -16.07
C GLY A 77 14.85 -4.83 -16.49
N LEU A 78 14.75 -3.70 -15.78
CA LEU A 78 13.71 -2.71 -16.00
C LEU A 78 13.98 -1.78 -17.18
N ASP A 79 15.22 -1.71 -17.66
CA ASP A 79 15.70 -0.94 -18.81
C ASP A 79 15.76 -1.76 -20.12
N TYR A 80 15.23 -3.00 -20.08
CA TYR A 80 15.25 -3.86 -21.27
C TYR A 80 14.43 -3.22 -22.41
N GLU A 81 15.15 -2.82 -23.47
CA GLU A 81 14.58 -2.46 -24.77
C GLU A 81 14.57 -3.72 -25.68
N PRO A 82 13.39 -4.19 -26.12
CA PRO A 82 13.31 -5.34 -27.02
C PRO A 82 14.00 -5.02 -28.36
N GLU A 83 14.72 -5.99 -28.93
CA GLU A 83 15.27 -5.87 -30.27
C GLU A 83 14.19 -5.58 -31.31
N LYS A 84 14.57 -4.91 -32.43
CA LYS A 84 13.62 -4.38 -33.46
C LYS A 84 12.59 -5.39 -33.99
N ASN A 85 12.81 -6.69 -33.82
CA ASN A 85 11.95 -7.78 -34.32
C ASN A 85 11.20 -8.54 -33.23
N GLU A 86 11.39 -8.21 -31.95
CA GLU A 86 10.62 -8.85 -30.88
C GLU A 86 9.29 -8.16 -30.66
N ARG A 87 8.20 -8.97 -30.50
CA ARG A 87 6.92 -8.43 -30.02
C ARG A 87 7.12 -7.80 -28.66
N ARG A 88 6.91 -6.50 -28.56
CA ARG A 88 6.93 -5.76 -27.28
C ARG A 88 5.97 -6.41 -26.28
N ARG A 89 6.49 -7.25 -25.40
CA ARG A 89 5.72 -7.73 -24.26
C ARG A 89 5.78 -6.66 -23.17
N TYR A 90 4.62 -6.32 -22.64
CA TYR A 90 4.57 -5.44 -21.48
C TYR A 90 5.29 -6.11 -20.31
N ARG A 91 6.31 -5.46 -19.79
CA ARG A 91 6.99 -5.88 -18.55
C ARG A 91 6.52 -4.97 -17.42
N ALA A 92 5.92 -5.58 -16.41
CA ALA A 92 5.52 -4.85 -15.21
C ALA A 92 6.75 -4.31 -14.47
N SER A 93 6.63 -3.10 -13.96
CA SER A 93 7.63 -2.52 -13.08
C SER A 93 6.93 -1.75 -11.96
N TYR A 94 7.56 -1.74 -10.78
CA TYR A 94 7.04 -1.03 -9.61
C TYR A 94 6.75 0.44 -9.92
N LEU A 95 7.62 1.13 -10.67
CA LEU A 95 7.42 2.53 -11.07
C LEU A 95 6.16 2.73 -11.93
N ARG A 96 5.90 1.81 -12.87
CA ARG A 96 4.70 1.89 -13.72
C ARG A 96 3.44 1.65 -12.91
N LEU A 97 3.45 0.64 -12.04
CA LEU A 97 2.28 0.35 -11.21
C LEU A 97 2.00 1.46 -10.19
N LEU A 98 3.05 2.07 -9.61
CA LEU A 98 2.88 3.26 -8.76
C LEU A 98 2.27 4.42 -9.56
N LYS A 99 2.78 4.68 -10.77
CA LYS A 99 2.21 5.73 -11.63
C LYS A 99 0.75 5.46 -11.98
N ASP A 100 0.44 4.22 -12.36
CA ASP A 100 -0.93 3.82 -12.69
C ASP A 100 -1.85 3.94 -11.46
N TRP A 101 -1.35 3.63 -10.26
CA TRP A 101 -2.06 3.84 -8.99
C TRP A 101 -2.42 5.31 -8.76
N GLY A 102 -1.49 6.23 -9.00
CA GLY A 102 -1.73 7.67 -8.87
C GLY A 102 -2.81 8.20 -9.81
N PHE A 103 -3.04 7.55 -10.96
CA PHE A 103 -4.15 7.89 -11.86
C PHE A 103 -5.48 7.24 -11.44
N ASP A 104 -5.44 5.96 -11.11
CA ASP A 104 -6.63 5.19 -10.70
C ASP A 104 -6.26 3.97 -9.85
N SER A 105 -6.48 4.07 -8.55
CA SER A 105 -6.26 2.97 -7.60
C SER A 105 -7.19 1.76 -7.81
N ASN A 106 -8.22 1.89 -8.65
CA ASN A 106 -9.14 0.82 -9.04
C ASN A 106 -8.86 0.27 -10.45
N SER A 107 -7.74 0.65 -11.06
CA SER A 107 -7.25 0.06 -12.30
C SER A 107 -6.78 -1.39 -12.10
N PRO A 108 -6.58 -2.17 -13.17
CA PRO A 108 -5.95 -3.50 -13.06
C PRO A 108 -4.56 -3.48 -12.40
N ALA A 109 -3.78 -2.41 -12.61
CA ALA A 109 -2.51 -2.21 -11.89
C ALA A 109 -2.74 -2.03 -10.39
N GLY A 110 -3.78 -1.28 -10.00
CA GLY A 110 -4.21 -1.12 -8.62
C GLY A 110 -4.67 -2.44 -7.99
N ALA A 111 -5.31 -3.33 -8.75
CA ALA A 111 -5.65 -4.67 -8.28
C ALA A 111 -4.41 -5.51 -7.95
N VAL A 112 -3.35 -5.41 -8.76
CA VAL A 112 -2.07 -6.11 -8.49
C VAL A 112 -1.41 -5.58 -7.22
N LEU A 113 -1.39 -4.25 -7.00
CA LEU A 113 -0.87 -3.64 -5.78
C LEU A 113 -1.64 -4.08 -4.53
N LYS A 114 -2.98 -4.05 -4.58
CA LYS A 114 -3.84 -4.56 -3.50
C LYS A 114 -3.60 -6.06 -3.27
N GLY A 115 -3.38 -6.82 -4.35
CA GLY A 115 -3.04 -8.24 -4.31
C GLY A 115 -1.68 -8.52 -3.67
N TRP A 116 -0.71 -7.63 -3.87
CA TRP A 116 0.57 -7.70 -3.18
C TRP A 116 0.38 -7.53 -1.66
N VAL A 117 -0.37 -6.52 -1.21
CA VAL A 117 -0.69 -6.34 0.22
C VAL A 117 -1.43 -7.55 0.78
N GLU A 118 -2.42 -8.07 0.06
CA GLU A 118 -3.13 -9.30 0.44
C GLU A 118 -2.15 -10.47 0.65
N SER A 119 -1.22 -10.65 -0.28
CA SER A 119 -0.25 -11.76 -0.24
C SER A 119 0.80 -11.61 0.87
N ARG A 120 1.31 -10.38 1.13
CA ARG A 120 2.43 -10.15 2.06
C ARG A 120 1.97 -9.88 3.49
N PHE A 121 0.87 -9.16 3.64
CA PHE A 121 0.32 -8.76 4.95
C PHE A 121 -0.94 -9.54 5.33
N GLY A 122 -1.46 -10.34 4.41
CA GLY A 122 -2.67 -11.13 4.63
C GLY A 122 -3.97 -10.34 4.52
N LEU A 123 -3.94 -9.02 4.33
CA LEU A 123 -5.10 -8.13 4.41
C LEU A 123 -5.94 -8.17 3.12
N PHE A 124 -7.22 -8.51 3.22
CA PHE A 124 -8.14 -8.45 2.09
C PHE A 124 -8.48 -7.00 1.71
N PRO A 125 -8.61 -6.69 0.40
CA PRO A 125 -9.17 -5.41 -0.01
C PRO A 125 -10.65 -5.31 0.38
N THR A 126 -11.06 -4.11 0.79
CA THR A 126 -12.46 -3.81 1.11
C THR A 126 -13.20 -3.17 -0.06
N PHE A 127 -12.44 -2.67 -1.04
CA PHE A 127 -12.96 -1.96 -2.20
C PHE A 127 -12.08 -2.16 -3.43
N HIS A 128 -12.71 -2.49 -4.56
CA HIS A 128 -12.11 -2.40 -5.88
C HIS A 128 -13.23 -2.19 -6.92
N LYS A 129 -13.34 -0.97 -7.47
CA LYS A 129 -14.45 -0.48 -8.30
C LYS A 129 -15.83 -0.52 -7.62
N ALA A 130 -16.01 -1.41 -6.66
CA ALA A 130 -17.19 -1.52 -5.81
C ALA A 130 -16.80 -2.11 -4.44
N PRO A 131 -17.63 -1.93 -3.40
CA PRO A 131 -17.39 -2.52 -2.09
C PRO A 131 -17.33 -4.05 -2.15
N ILE A 132 -16.27 -4.62 -1.57
CA ILE A 132 -16.06 -6.07 -1.47
C ILE A 132 -16.53 -6.52 -0.08
N ARG A 133 -17.76 -7.00 0.01
CA ARG A 133 -18.37 -7.44 1.28
C ARG A 133 -18.42 -8.95 1.44
N ARG A 134 -18.35 -9.70 0.34
CA ARG A 134 -18.48 -11.16 0.31
C ARG A 134 -17.52 -11.77 -0.68
N PHE A 135 -16.98 -12.95 -0.38
CA PHE A 135 -16.38 -13.82 -1.38
C PHE A 135 -17.46 -14.19 -2.42
N ASN A 136 -17.04 -14.38 -3.67
CA ASN A 136 -17.92 -14.64 -4.82
C ASN A 136 -18.89 -13.51 -5.18
N SER A 137 -18.77 -12.32 -4.58
CA SER A 137 -19.46 -11.14 -5.11
C SER A 137 -18.89 -10.73 -6.46
N PRO A 138 -19.66 -10.06 -7.34
CA PRO A 138 -19.12 -9.54 -8.60
C PRO A 138 -17.87 -8.67 -8.40
N ALA A 139 -17.83 -7.84 -7.35
CA ALA A 139 -16.67 -7.01 -7.02
C ALA A 139 -15.44 -7.85 -6.66
N TRP A 140 -15.61 -8.94 -5.90
CA TRP A 140 -14.53 -9.88 -5.58
C TRP A 140 -14.01 -10.60 -6.82
N ILE A 141 -14.93 -11.14 -7.65
CA ILE A 141 -14.55 -11.84 -8.89
C ILE A 141 -13.75 -10.89 -9.80
N HIS A 142 -14.26 -9.69 -10.01
CA HIS A 142 -13.59 -8.69 -10.83
C HIS A 142 -12.19 -8.30 -10.30
N TYR A 143 -12.08 -8.11 -8.98
CA TYR A 143 -10.78 -7.89 -8.34
C TYR A 143 -9.82 -9.06 -8.59
N MET A 144 -10.30 -10.31 -8.46
CA MET A 144 -9.46 -11.51 -8.67
C MET A 144 -9.00 -11.64 -10.12
N GLU A 145 -9.88 -11.38 -11.08
CA GLU A 145 -9.54 -11.38 -12.51
C GLU A 145 -8.46 -10.35 -12.84
N GLU A 146 -8.62 -9.12 -12.36
CA GLU A 146 -7.66 -8.07 -12.62
C GLU A 146 -6.32 -8.26 -11.88
N LYS A 147 -6.36 -8.72 -10.62
CA LYS A 147 -5.15 -9.06 -9.83
C LYS A 147 -4.30 -10.12 -10.54
N MET A 148 -4.94 -11.10 -11.18
CA MET A 148 -4.26 -12.20 -11.89
C MET A 148 -3.92 -11.87 -13.35
N SER A 149 -4.23 -10.66 -13.82
CA SER A 149 -3.91 -10.24 -15.19
C SER A 149 -2.43 -10.38 -15.49
N SER A 150 -2.07 -11.23 -16.44
CA SER A 150 -0.68 -11.46 -16.86
C SER A 150 0.00 -10.20 -17.43
N ARG A 151 -0.78 -9.21 -17.82
CA ARG A 151 -0.25 -7.92 -18.29
C ARG A 151 0.44 -7.15 -17.18
N PHE A 152 -0.14 -7.12 -15.97
CA PHE A 152 0.39 -6.35 -14.84
C PHE A 152 1.06 -7.22 -13.79
N ASN A 153 0.70 -8.51 -13.72
CA ASN A 153 1.28 -9.47 -12.79
C ASN A 153 2.34 -10.34 -13.50
N ASN A 154 3.45 -9.72 -13.84
CA ASN A 154 4.60 -10.39 -14.47
C ASN A 154 5.92 -9.77 -13.98
N ASN A 155 7.05 -10.20 -14.52
CA ASN A 155 8.39 -9.69 -14.21
C ASN A 155 8.69 -9.64 -12.71
N ALA A 156 8.29 -10.68 -11.98
CA ALA A 156 8.49 -10.77 -10.52
C ALA A 156 7.97 -9.53 -9.76
N ILE A 157 6.89 -8.91 -10.20
CA ILE A 157 6.37 -7.63 -9.66
C ILE A 157 6.19 -7.66 -8.13
N ASN A 158 5.77 -8.79 -7.59
CA ASN A 158 5.63 -8.94 -6.15
C ASN A 158 6.98 -8.80 -5.42
N MET A 159 8.06 -9.36 -5.96
CA MET A 159 9.41 -9.23 -5.40
C MET A 159 9.94 -7.80 -5.54
N GLN A 160 9.57 -7.09 -6.60
CA GLN A 160 9.91 -5.68 -6.75
C GLN A 160 9.26 -4.84 -5.63
N PHE A 161 8.00 -5.11 -5.28
CA PHE A 161 7.32 -4.42 -4.16
C PHE A 161 7.83 -4.88 -2.80
N ASP A 162 8.22 -6.15 -2.64
CA ASP A 162 8.87 -6.63 -1.42
C ASP A 162 10.12 -5.79 -1.14
N LEU A 163 10.97 -5.63 -2.16
CA LEU A 163 12.20 -4.86 -2.03
C LEU A 163 11.97 -3.36 -1.88
N LEU A 164 10.96 -2.81 -2.57
CA LEU A 164 10.55 -1.42 -2.39
C LEU A 164 10.09 -1.14 -0.95
N TYR A 165 9.28 -2.02 -0.36
CA TYR A 165 8.83 -1.88 1.02
C TYR A 165 10.02 -1.93 1.99
N GLU A 166 10.92 -2.89 1.87
CA GLU A 166 12.10 -3.00 2.73
C GLU A 166 13.03 -1.79 2.58
N PHE A 167 13.18 -1.27 1.37
CA PHE A 167 13.92 -0.02 1.13
C PHE A 167 13.22 1.19 1.76
N CYS A 168 11.90 1.30 1.60
CA CYS A 168 11.09 2.35 2.23
C CYS A 168 11.28 2.34 3.75
N GLN A 169 11.18 1.18 4.39
CA GLN A 169 11.38 1.04 5.83
C GLN A 169 12.82 1.40 6.26
N TRP A 170 13.81 1.03 5.45
CA TRP A 170 15.21 1.40 5.70
C TRP A 170 15.41 2.91 5.62
N MET A 171 14.84 3.57 4.59
CA MET A 171 14.90 5.03 4.40
C MET A 171 14.24 5.80 5.55
N LEU A 172 13.04 5.33 5.96
CA LEU A 172 12.29 5.96 7.07
C LEU A 172 13.08 5.92 8.37
N VAL A 173 13.63 4.78 8.73
CA VAL A 173 14.40 4.63 9.97
C VAL A 173 15.67 5.49 9.94
N ARG A 174 16.32 5.61 8.79
CA ARG A 174 17.62 6.26 8.70
C ARG A 174 17.55 7.77 8.49
N PHE A 175 16.61 8.26 7.69
CA PHE A 175 16.60 9.66 7.23
C PHE A 175 15.33 10.43 7.54
N HIS A 176 14.16 9.81 7.47
CA HIS A 176 12.89 10.55 7.44
C HIS A 176 12.07 10.47 8.74
N ALA A 177 12.14 9.34 9.45
CA ALA A 177 11.33 9.09 10.64
C ALA A 177 12.17 8.52 11.79
N THR A 178 13.42 8.95 11.94
CA THR A 178 14.34 8.47 12.97
C THR A 178 13.73 8.61 14.35
N GLY A 179 13.53 7.48 15.04
CA GLY A 179 12.94 7.41 16.39
C GLY A 179 11.42 7.64 16.45
N LYS A 180 10.74 7.90 15.32
CA LYS A 180 9.30 8.07 15.28
C LYS A 180 8.61 6.73 15.02
N LYS A 181 7.47 6.52 15.67
CA LYS A 181 6.62 5.36 15.43
C LYS A 181 5.45 5.67 14.48
N HIS A 182 5.04 6.94 14.43
CA HIS A 182 3.90 7.42 13.64
C HIS A 182 4.27 8.66 12.83
N THR A 183 3.48 8.88 11.80
CA THR A 183 3.44 10.13 11.04
C THR A 183 1.99 10.56 10.85
N LEU A 184 1.74 11.87 11.00
CA LEU A 184 0.41 12.44 10.80
C LEU A 184 0.15 12.60 9.31
N LEU A 185 -0.91 11.97 8.82
CA LEU A 185 -1.30 12.01 7.41
C LEU A 185 -2.78 12.34 7.27
N TYR A 186 -3.13 12.86 6.10
CA TYR A 186 -4.46 13.36 5.76
C TYR A 186 -5.00 12.66 4.52
N ARG A 187 -6.31 12.49 4.46
CA ARG A 187 -7.02 11.97 3.29
C ARG A 187 -8.37 12.66 3.16
N GLY A 188 -8.64 13.26 1.99
CA GLY A 188 -9.95 13.74 1.62
C GLY A 188 -10.87 12.60 1.14
N THR A 189 -12.15 12.68 1.45
CA THR A 189 -13.18 11.76 0.95
C THR A 189 -14.53 12.45 0.87
N ASN A 190 -15.30 12.15 -0.18
CA ASN A 190 -16.66 12.65 -0.33
C ASN A 190 -17.70 11.75 0.35
N ASP A 191 -17.39 10.49 0.57
CA ASP A 191 -18.30 9.55 1.21
C ASP A 191 -17.56 8.64 2.20
N LEU A 192 -17.85 8.85 3.49
CA LEU A 192 -17.36 7.94 4.53
C LEU A 192 -17.96 6.53 4.42
N ARG A 193 -19.04 6.35 3.61
CA ARG A 193 -19.65 5.04 3.37
C ARG A 193 -18.77 4.13 2.50
N ASP A 194 -17.83 4.70 1.72
CA ASP A 194 -16.79 3.94 1.01
C ASP A 194 -15.80 3.30 2.00
N GLN A 195 -15.75 3.85 3.21
CA GLN A 195 -14.97 3.33 4.32
C GLN A 195 -15.91 2.75 5.35
N GLN A 196 -15.62 1.58 5.86
CA GLN A 196 -16.46 0.95 6.85
C GLN A 196 -16.26 1.64 8.20
N LEU A 197 -17.27 2.37 8.67
CA LEU A 197 -17.29 2.86 10.05
C LEU A 197 -17.40 1.65 10.99
N ILE A 198 -16.36 1.42 11.79
CA ILE A 198 -16.30 0.33 12.76
C ILE A 198 -16.88 0.79 14.10
N GLN A 199 -16.51 2.00 14.55
CA GLN A 199 -16.94 2.57 15.81
C GLN A 199 -16.91 4.09 15.74
N GLN A 200 -18.01 4.73 16.08
CA GLN A 200 -18.04 6.16 16.37
C GLN A 200 -17.60 6.36 17.82
N ILE A 201 -16.59 7.18 18.06
CA ILE A 201 -16.08 7.48 19.40
C ILE A 201 -16.78 8.74 19.92
N ASP A 202 -16.78 9.80 19.12
CA ASP A 202 -17.49 11.06 19.37
C ASP A 202 -17.85 11.75 18.03
N SER A 203 -18.26 13.01 18.05
CA SER A 203 -18.68 13.74 16.85
C SER A 203 -17.56 13.93 15.81
N ARG A 204 -16.30 13.81 16.20
CA ARG A 204 -15.13 14.01 15.32
C ARG A 204 -14.18 12.83 15.25
N ASN A 205 -14.28 11.90 16.18
CA ASN A 205 -13.34 10.77 16.26
C ASN A 205 -14.08 9.46 16.03
N ALA A 206 -13.47 8.61 15.21
CA ALA A 206 -14.02 7.30 14.87
C ALA A 206 -12.90 6.26 14.66
N ILE A 207 -13.27 4.98 14.66
CA ILE A 207 -12.47 3.92 14.08
C ILE A 207 -13.09 3.58 12.73
N VAL A 208 -12.29 3.70 11.68
CA VAL A 208 -12.70 3.37 10.31
C VAL A 208 -11.83 2.26 9.76
N ARG A 209 -12.42 1.39 8.96
CA ARG A 209 -11.68 0.39 8.19
C ARG A 209 -11.35 0.96 6.84
N LEU A 210 -10.07 1.14 6.59
CA LEU A 210 -9.53 1.54 5.31
C LEU A 210 -9.32 0.32 4.41
N ASN A 211 -9.30 0.54 3.10
CA ASN A 211 -8.90 -0.48 2.14
C ASN A 211 -7.49 -1.00 2.48
N ASN A 212 -7.14 -2.21 2.03
CA ASN A 212 -5.84 -2.81 2.35
C ASN A 212 -4.63 -2.02 1.83
N LEU A 213 -4.82 -1.16 0.83
CA LEU A 213 -3.86 -0.15 0.39
C LEU A 213 -4.62 1.14 0.10
N VAL A 214 -4.14 2.26 0.62
CA VAL A 214 -4.78 3.58 0.49
C VAL A 214 -3.76 4.69 0.33
N SER A 215 -4.15 5.75 -0.38
CA SER A 215 -3.38 6.99 -0.51
C SER A 215 -3.74 7.96 0.62
N PHE A 216 -2.71 8.52 1.21
CA PHE A 216 -2.75 9.68 2.08
C PHE A 216 -1.82 10.76 1.55
N THR A 217 -1.95 11.97 2.07
CA THR A 217 -0.99 13.06 1.84
C THR A 217 -0.45 13.59 3.16
N SER A 218 0.78 14.08 3.15
CA SER A 218 1.36 14.78 4.29
C SER A 218 0.86 16.23 4.41
N GLN A 219 0.14 16.74 3.41
CA GLN A 219 -0.33 18.12 3.34
C GLN A 219 -1.87 18.17 3.43
N ARG A 220 -2.37 18.75 4.51
CA ARG A 220 -3.82 18.91 4.73
C ARG A 220 -4.50 19.64 3.55
N GLY A 221 -3.89 20.71 3.02
CA GLY A 221 -4.48 21.47 1.91
C GLY A 221 -4.67 20.66 0.63
N ILE A 222 -3.81 19.65 0.38
CA ILE A 222 -4.01 18.72 -0.73
C ILE A 222 -5.18 17.77 -0.45
N ALA A 223 -5.34 17.31 0.79
CA ALA A 223 -6.47 16.45 1.14
C ALA A 223 -7.82 17.16 0.93
N ASP A 224 -7.88 18.48 1.14
CA ASP A 224 -9.07 19.30 0.95
C ASP A 224 -9.57 19.32 -0.51
N GLU A 225 -8.69 19.04 -1.48
CA GLU A 225 -9.05 18.97 -2.91
C GLU A 225 -9.80 17.67 -3.28
N PHE A 226 -9.71 16.64 -2.44
CA PHE A 226 -10.23 15.30 -2.72
C PHE A 226 -11.56 14.97 -2.03
N GLY A 227 -12.16 15.92 -1.27
CA GLY A 227 -13.49 15.69 -0.69
C GLY A 227 -13.85 16.59 0.49
N ASP A 228 -15.14 16.61 0.81
CA ASP A 228 -15.73 17.47 1.86
C ASP A 228 -15.41 17.01 3.28
N THR A 229 -14.94 15.79 3.45
CA THR A 229 -14.52 15.22 4.73
C THR A 229 -13.03 14.92 4.72
N ILE A 230 -12.30 15.51 5.65
CA ILE A 230 -10.88 15.23 5.84
C ILE A 230 -10.71 14.24 6.98
N ILE A 231 -10.04 13.14 6.68
CA ILE A 231 -9.58 12.16 7.65
C ILE A 231 -8.14 12.50 8.01
N GLU A 232 -7.89 12.65 9.30
CA GLU A 232 -6.57 12.83 9.90
C GLU A 232 -6.24 11.57 10.70
N ALA A 233 -5.09 10.95 10.45
CA ALA A 233 -4.66 9.72 11.10
C ALA A 233 -3.18 9.74 11.47
N GLU A 234 -2.87 9.25 12.69
CA GLU A 234 -1.52 8.89 13.11
C GLU A 234 -1.16 7.52 12.52
N VAL A 235 -0.49 7.56 11.35
CA VAL A 235 -0.17 6.35 10.60
C VAL A 235 1.13 5.73 11.11
N PRO A 236 1.15 4.43 11.46
CA PRO A 236 2.40 3.74 11.79
C PRO A 236 3.41 3.83 10.66
N VAL A 237 4.63 4.25 10.96
CA VAL A 237 5.73 4.30 9.99
C VAL A 237 5.94 2.94 9.32
N THR A 238 5.73 1.86 10.07
CA THR A 238 5.83 0.47 9.57
C THR A 238 4.78 0.10 8.53
N LYS A 239 3.72 0.89 8.38
CA LYS A 239 2.68 0.68 7.35
C LYS A 239 2.85 1.55 6.11
N LEU A 240 3.91 2.34 6.01
CA LEU A 240 4.23 3.09 4.81
C LEU A 240 4.89 2.17 3.78
N LEU A 241 4.28 2.01 2.61
CA LEU A 241 4.87 1.35 1.45
C LEU A 241 5.71 2.32 0.63
N PHE A 242 5.24 3.56 0.52
CA PHE A 242 5.83 4.58 -0.33
C PHE A 242 5.50 5.97 0.21
N PHE A 243 6.41 6.92 0.04
CA PHE A 243 6.19 8.33 0.31
C PHE A 243 6.90 9.20 -0.74
N ASN A 244 6.47 10.44 -0.90
CA ASN A 244 6.85 11.30 -2.01
C ASN A 244 8.37 11.39 -2.27
N ASP A 245 9.18 11.50 -1.22
CA ASP A 245 10.64 11.72 -1.35
C ASP A 245 11.44 10.41 -1.31
N LEU A 246 10.78 9.25 -1.42
CA LEU A 246 11.46 7.94 -1.36
C LEU A 246 12.37 7.71 -2.56
N LEU A 247 11.94 8.13 -3.74
CA LEU A 247 12.64 7.89 -5.01
C LEU A 247 12.87 9.18 -5.78
N LEU A 248 14.01 9.26 -6.42
CA LEU A 248 14.30 10.35 -7.36
C LEU A 248 13.43 10.22 -8.61
N GLY A 249 12.91 11.35 -9.09
CA GLY A 249 12.01 11.33 -10.24
C GLY A 249 10.62 10.76 -9.94
N ASN A 250 10.18 10.89 -8.72
CA ASN A 250 8.95 10.35 -8.13
C ASN A 250 7.76 10.28 -9.10
N PRO A 251 7.17 9.09 -9.32
CA PRO A 251 6.00 8.93 -10.20
C PRO A 251 4.73 9.61 -9.67
N LEU A 252 4.67 9.91 -8.38
CA LEU A 252 3.53 10.53 -7.70
C LEU A 252 3.79 12.01 -7.35
N ARG A 253 4.64 12.70 -8.13
CA ARG A 253 4.96 14.12 -7.91
C ARG A 253 3.71 14.99 -8.02
N GLY A 254 3.55 15.88 -7.04
CA GLY A 254 2.51 16.89 -7.00
C GLY A 254 1.52 16.71 -5.87
N GLU A 255 1.27 15.49 -5.39
CA GLU A 255 0.24 15.20 -4.39
C GLU A 255 0.79 14.90 -2.99
N SER A 256 2.12 14.99 -2.78
CA SER A 256 2.79 14.62 -1.51
C SER A 256 2.27 13.27 -0.98
N GLU A 257 2.04 12.33 -1.91
CA GLU A 257 1.31 11.10 -1.67
C GLU A 257 2.15 10.12 -0.85
N CYS A 258 1.46 9.47 0.08
CA CYS A 258 1.95 8.34 0.86
C CYS A 258 1.05 7.15 0.62
N LEU A 259 1.60 6.00 0.22
CA LEU A 259 0.87 4.75 0.14
C LEU A 259 0.95 4.01 1.47
N VAL A 260 -0.21 3.74 2.04
CA VAL A 260 -0.38 3.21 3.40
C VAL A 260 -1.08 1.87 3.36
N ILE A 261 -0.52 0.87 4.07
CA ILE A 261 -1.16 -0.41 4.32
C ILE A 261 -2.33 -0.19 5.29
N GLY A 262 -3.51 -0.58 4.87
CA GLY A 262 -4.75 -0.30 5.57
C GLY A 262 -5.01 -1.13 6.83
N GLY A 263 -6.29 -1.27 7.14
CA GLY A 263 -6.81 -1.86 8.37
C GLY A 263 -7.72 -0.89 9.13
N ASP A 264 -7.91 -1.11 10.42
CA ASP A 264 -8.76 -0.29 11.27
C ASP A 264 -7.94 0.84 11.89
N TYR A 265 -8.25 2.08 11.55
CA TYR A 265 -7.53 3.28 12.02
C TYR A 265 -8.42 4.13 12.93
N ARG A 266 -7.84 4.64 14.02
CA ARG A 266 -8.40 5.78 14.74
C ARG A 266 -8.17 7.02 13.90
N VAL A 267 -9.23 7.75 13.63
CA VAL A 267 -9.18 8.93 12.78
C VAL A 267 -9.92 10.08 13.44
N LYS A 268 -9.43 11.28 13.18
CA LYS A 268 -10.16 12.50 13.45
C LYS A 268 -10.74 13.03 12.15
N MET A 269 -11.99 13.32 12.14
CA MET A 269 -12.74 13.82 10.99
C MET A 269 -12.97 15.32 11.13
N SER A 270 -12.79 16.05 10.08
CA SER A 270 -13.18 17.44 9.96
C SER A 270 -14.01 17.63 8.70
N TYR A 271 -15.05 18.40 8.80
CA TYR A 271 -15.96 18.74 7.71
C TYR A 271 -15.71 20.19 7.31
N TRP A 272 -15.93 20.48 6.06
CA TRP A 272 -16.02 21.86 5.56
C TRP A 272 -17.38 22.45 5.86
#